data_f1b5063b742a7b751657b39572af33fe
#
_entry.id   f1b5063b742a7b751657b39572af33fe
#
_cell.length_a   1.000
_cell.length_b   1.000
_cell.length_c   1.000
_cell.angle_alpha   90.00
_cell.angle_beta   90.00
_cell.angle_gamma   90.00
#
_symmetry.space_group_name_H-M   'P 1'
#
loop_
_entity.id
_entity.type
_entity.pdbx_description
1 polymer ?
#
loop_
_entity_poly.entity_id
_entity_poly.type
_entity_poly.pdbx_seq_one_letter_code
_entity_poly.pdbx_strand_id
1 'polypeptide(L)'
;MKIAIVGTGYVGLVSGACFAEMGLDITCVDIDAEKIEGLNAGVIPIYEPGLEELVRRNVEAGRLHFTTDLTECLPHVEVVFSAVGTPPDEDGSADLKYVLDVARTFGRHIRKYTVLVTKSTVPVGTAQKVRAVIEEELEKRGCKVPFDVASNPEFLKEGAAIKDFMSPDRVVVGVDSERARKLMAKLYRPFLITNCRVLFMDIPSAEMTKYAANAMLATRISFMNEIANLCDRVGADVEMVRKGIGSDARIGNKFLYPGCGYGGSCFPKDVKALAHTAREHGYTMQVIEAVERVNEQQKGIVFEKLQTALGDLRGKVVAIWGLAFKPETDDMREAPATVVIDHLLNAGAKVCVYDPVAMPESQRRMAGRPIRYARTMYEAAEGADAVALITEWKEFRMPDWAQLYTAMRGETIVDGRNIFDKPEVIAAGFRYFGIGK
;
A
#
# COMPACT_ATOMS: atom_id res chain seq x y z
N MET A 1 -22.77 16.28 10.72
CA MET A 1 -22.72 14.80 10.76
C MET A 1 -21.55 14.41 11.63
N LYS A 2 -21.79 13.54 12.62
CA LYS A 2 -20.72 13.02 13.48
C LYS A 2 -20.40 11.59 13.08
N ILE A 3 -19.12 11.26 13.02
CA ILE A 3 -18.61 9.99 12.50
C ILE A 3 -17.52 9.46 13.42
N ALA A 4 -17.53 8.17 13.71
CA ALA A 4 -16.39 7.48 14.32
C ALA A 4 -15.65 6.67 13.26
N ILE A 5 -14.31 6.63 13.37
CA ILE A 5 -13.44 5.81 12.52
C ILE A 5 -12.59 4.95 13.44
N VAL A 6 -12.79 3.65 13.40
CA VAL A 6 -12.06 2.68 14.22
C VAL A 6 -10.85 2.16 13.47
N GLY A 7 -9.68 2.33 14.05
CA GLY A 7 -8.37 2.11 13.47
C GLY A 7 -7.72 3.41 13.03
N THR A 8 -6.56 3.75 13.61
CA THR A 8 -5.74 4.92 13.25
C THR A 8 -4.49 4.52 12.46
N GLY A 9 -4.58 3.43 11.71
CA GLY A 9 -3.60 3.10 10.69
C GLY A 9 -3.74 4.02 9.48
N TYR A 10 -3.04 3.67 8.40
CA TYR A 10 -2.97 4.48 7.20
C TYR A 10 -4.36 4.90 6.67
N VAL A 11 -5.23 3.93 6.44
CA VAL A 11 -6.58 4.18 5.88
C VAL A 11 -7.45 5.01 6.83
N GLY A 12 -7.47 4.65 8.11
CA GLY A 12 -8.35 5.31 9.07
C GLY A 12 -7.95 6.75 9.39
N LEU A 13 -6.66 6.99 9.63
CA LEU A 13 -6.18 8.33 9.98
C LEU A 13 -6.29 9.30 8.79
N VAL A 14 -5.90 8.87 7.59
CA VAL A 14 -6.07 9.70 6.37
C VAL A 14 -7.55 9.99 6.11
N SER A 15 -8.41 8.95 6.21
CA SER A 15 -9.85 9.15 6.02
C SER A 15 -10.44 10.12 7.04
N GLY A 16 -10.04 9.97 8.31
CA GLY A 16 -10.51 10.84 9.40
C GLY A 16 -10.11 12.29 9.19
N ALA A 17 -8.84 12.53 8.88
CA ALA A 17 -8.32 13.87 8.61
C ALA A 17 -8.98 14.51 7.38
N CYS A 18 -9.18 13.75 6.30
CA CYS A 18 -9.83 14.26 5.08
C CYS A 18 -11.33 14.52 5.28
N PHE A 19 -12.06 13.68 6.01
CA PHE A 19 -13.46 13.96 6.35
C PHE A 19 -13.58 15.19 7.26
N ALA A 20 -12.69 15.35 8.24
CA ALA A 20 -12.65 16.52 9.11
C ALA A 20 -12.38 17.80 8.32
N GLU A 21 -11.49 17.75 7.31
CA GLU A 21 -11.19 18.86 6.40
C GLU A 21 -12.42 19.32 5.62
N MET A 22 -13.32 18.38 5.29
CA MET A 22 -14.61 18.69 4.65
C MET A 22 -15.66 19.22 5.62
N GLY A 23 -15.30 19.53 6.87
CA GLY A 23 -16.17 20.14 7.87
C GLY A 23 -17.03 19.15 8.67
N LEU A 24 -16.69 17.86 8.64
CA LEU A 24 -17.37 16.84 9.45
C LEU A 24 -16.72 16.74 10.84
N ASP A 25 -17.50 16.33 11.83
CA ASP A 25 -17.03 16.08 13.21
C ASP A 25 -16.64 14.61 13.33
N ILE A 26 -15.34 14.36 13.44
CA ILE A 26 -14.73 13.04 13.34
C ILE A 26 -14.06 12.66 14.67
N THR A 27 -14.35 11.46 15.15
CA THR A 27 -13.59 10.82 16.22
C THR A 27 -12.89 9.59 15.70
N CYS A 28 -11.57 9.60 15.69
CA CYS A 28 -10.75 8.43 15.39
C CYS A 28 -10.52 7.64 16.67
N VAL A 29 -10.71 6.33 16.59
CA VAL A 29 -10.63 5.40 17.71
C VAL A 29 -9.56 4.35 17.43
N ASP A 30 -8.65 4.10 18.37
CA ASP A 30 -7.70 2.98 18.29
C ASP A 30 -7.50 2.37 19.67
N ILE A 31 -7.35 1.06 19.75
CA ILE A 31 -7.10 0.36 21.01
C ILE A 31 -5.69 0.58 21.57
N ASP A 32 -4.78 1.08 20.75
CA ASP A 32 -3.40 1.38 21.09
C ASP A 32 -3.33 2.74 21.80
N ALA A 33 -3.18 2.70 23.11
CA ALA A 33 -3.15 3.89 23.96
C ALA A 33 -1.94 4.78 23.66
N GLU A 34 -0.76 4.21 23.39
CA GLU A 34 0.46 4.99 23.08
C GLU A 34 0.27 5.76 21.76
N LYS A 35 -0.36 5.13 20.79
CA LYS A 35 -0.67 5.77 19.51
C LYS A 35 -1.66 6.92 19.67
N ILE A 36 -2.71 6.74 20.49
CA ILE A 36 -3.71 7.79 20.78
C ILE A 36 -3.09 8.93 21.58
N GLU A 37 -2.25 8.65 22.57
CA GLU A 37 -1.50 9.66 23.29
C GLU A 37 -0.59 10.46 22.36
N GLY A 38 0.14 9.78 21.47
CA GLY A 38 0.96 10.40 20.44
C GLY A 38 0.14 11.32 19.54
N LEU A 39 -0.99 10.85 19.01
CA LEU A 39 -1.88 11.64 18.15
C LEU A 39 -2.44 12.87 18.87
N ASN A 40 -2.82 12.76 20.14
CA ASN A 40 -3.26 13.88 20.96
C ASN A 40 -2.12 14.87 21.26
N ALA A 41 -0.87 14.41 21.27
CA ALA A 41 0.33 15.23 21.37
C ALA A 41 0.82 15.78 20.01
N GLY A 42 0.13 15.48 18.91
CA GLY A 42 0.49 15.92 17.56
C GLY A 42 1.53 15.05 16.84
N VAL A 43 1.86 13.87 17.39
CA VAL A 43 2.79 12.90 16.77
C VAL A 43 2.01 11.99 15.84
N ILE A 44 2.34 12.02 14.55
CA ILE A 44 1.67 11.22 13.52
C ILE A 44 2.40 9.88 13.35
N PRO A 45 1.72 8.73 13.55
CA PRO A 45 2.36 7.41 13.59
C PRO A 45 2.65 6.81 12.19
N ILE A 46 2.36 7.53 11.13
CA ILE A 46 2.52 7.08 9.75
C ILE A 46 3.14 8.18 8.89
N TYR A 47 3.94 7.82 7.91
CA TYR A 47 4.45 8.77 6.93
C TYR A 47 3.48 8.90 5.74
N GLU A 48 2.92 10.10 5.58
CA GLU A 48 2.15 10.50 4.40
C GLU A 48 2.35 12.00 4.18
N PRO A 49 2.81 12.43 2.99
CA PRO A 49 3.05 13.84 2.71
C PRO A 49 1.83 14.73 2.99
N GLY A 50 2.01 15.72 3.86
CA GLY A 50 0.97 16.70 4.22
C GLY A 50 -0.03 16.24 5.29
N LEU A 51 0.05 15.01 5.78
CA LEU A 51 -0.89 14.49 6.79
C LEU A 51 -0.75 15.18 8.14
N GLU A 52 0.47 15.43 8.60
CA GLU A 52 0.73 16.09 9.86
C GLU A 52 0.04 17.46 9.94
N GLU A 53 0.23 18.29 8.92
CA GLU A 53 -0.39 19.61 8.81
C GLU A 53 -1.93 19.51 8.77
N LEU A 54 -2.45 18.53 8.03
CA LEU A 54 -3.88 18.29 7.90
C LEU A 54 -4.51 17.88 9.23
N VAL A 55 -3.89 16.98 9.97
CA VAL A 55 -4.33 16.53 11.30
C VAL A 55 -4.29 17.71 12.28
N ARG A 56 -3.16 18.40 12.40
CA ARG A 56 -2.97 19.54 13.30
C ARG A 56 -4.06 20.59 13.12
N ARG A 57 -4.28 21.04 11.89
CA ARG A 57 -5.28 22.05 11.55
C ARG A 57 -6.70 21.63 11.93
N ASN A 58 -7.05 20.37 11.76
CA ASN A 58 -8.39 19.88 12.07
C ASN A 58 -8.60 19.59 13.56
N VAL A 59 -7.55 19.24 14.29
CA VAL A 59 -7.57 19.17 15.77
C VAL A 59 -7.75 20.56 16.36
N GLU A 60 -6.97 21.54 15.93
CA GLU A 60 -7.09 22.95 16.35
C GLU A 60 -8.48 23.54 16.05
N ALA A 61 -9.09 23.14 14.94
CA ALA A 61 -10.44 23.56 14.57
C ALA A 61 -11.57 22.80 15.31
N GLY A 62 -11.22 21.85 16.19
CA GLY A 62 -12.19 21.06 16.97
C GLY A 62 -13.05 20.12 16.13
N ARG A 63 -12.56 19.68 14.96
CA ARG A 63 -13.26 18.76 14.05
C ARG A 63 -12.70 17.34 14.05
N LEU A 64 -11.49 17.14 14.57
CA LEU A 64 -10.83 15.85 14.64
C LEU A 64 -10.42 15.55 16.08
N HIS A 65 -10.87 14.40 16.58
CA HIS A 65 -10.68 13.95 17.94
C HIS A 65 -10.12 12.54 17.97
N PHE A 66 -9.41 12.15 19.04
CA PHE A 66 -8.83 10.83 19.21
C PHE A 66 -9.20 10.25 20.58
N THR A 67 -9.61 8.99 20.63
CA THR A 67 -9.93 8.25 21.85
C THR A 67 -9.58 6.77 21.73
N THR A 68 -9.44 6.09 22.85
CA THR A 68 -9.29 4.62 22.87
C THR A 68 -10.64 3.90 23.00
N ASP A 69 -11.73 4.61 23.28
CA ASP A 69 -13.04 4.03 23.59
C ASP A 69 -14.11 4.40 22.54
N LEU A 70 -14.50 3.44 21.70
CA LEU A 70 -15.59 3.58 20.75
C LEU A 70 -16.92 3.87 21.44
N THR A 71 -17.12 3.40 22.67
CA THR A 71 -18.41 3.51 23.36
C THR A 71 -18.78 4.96 23.70
N GLU A 72 -17.78 5.83 23.87
CA GLU A 72 -17.98 7.27 24.08
C GLU A 72 -18.59 7.96 22.86
N CYS A 73 -18.28 7.48 21.66
CA CYS A 73 -18.72 8.10 20.41
C CYS A 73 -20.10 7.59 19.97
N LEU A 74 -20.41 6.31 20.18
CA LEU A 74 -21.59 5.64 19.65
C LEU A 74 -22.93 6.34 19.88
N PRO A 75 -23.21 6.96 21.05
CA PRO A 75 -24.45 7.69 21.28
C PRO A 75 -24.65 8.89 20.33
N HIS A 76 -23.57 9.41 19.78
CA HIS A 76 -23.56 10.68 19.06
C HIS A 76 -23.39 10.54 17.56
N VAL A 77 -22.78 9.45 17.08
CA VAL A 77 -22.45 9.26 15.65
C VAL A 77 -23.61 8.68 14.85
N GLU A 78 -23.60 8.97 13.56
CA GLU A 78 -24.55 8.43 12.57
C GLU A 78 -23.91 7.30 11.75
N VAL A 79 -22.58 7.33 11.63
CA VAL A 79 -21.78 6.36 10.86
C VAL A 79 -20.55 5.98 11.69
N VAL A 80 -20.25 4.68 11.70
CA VAL A 80 -19.00 4.14 12.22
C VAL A 80 -18.27 3.46 11.08
N PHE A 81 -17.05 3.91 10.78
CA PHE A 81 -16.17 3.22 9.85
C PHE A 81 -15.25 2.24 10.59
N SER A 82 -15.21 1.00 10.14
CA SER A 82 -14.20 0.03 10.53
C SER A 82 -13.05 0.09 9.51
N ALA A 83 -11.93 0.68 9.94
CA ALA A 83 -10.69 0.82 9.16
C ALA A 83 -9.52 0.08 9.85
N VAL A 84 -9.83 -0.99 10.56
CA VAL A 84 -8.87 -1.82 11.29
C VAL A 84 -8.06 -2.71 10.35
N GLY A 85 -6.90 -3.18 10.82
CA GLY A 85 -6.06 -4.09 10.05
C GLY A 85 -6.75 -5.42 9.75
N THR A 86 -6.47 -5.96 8.57
CA THR A 86 -6.86 -7.31 8.14
C THR A 86 -5.59 -8.04 7.68
N PRO A 87 -4.69 -8.41 8.62
CA PRO A 87 -3.45 -9.09 8.25
C PRO A 87 -3.74 -10.44 7.58
N PRO A 88 -2.84 -10.93 6.72
CA PRO A 88 -2.97 -12.28 6.21
C PRO A 88 -2.75 -13.30 7.32
N ASP A 89 -3.57 -14.36 7.33
CA ASP A 89 -3.34 -15.54 8.14
C ASP A 89 -2.33 -16.49 7.44
N GLU A 90 -1.86 -17.54 8.13
CA GLU A 90 -0.87 -18.49 7.59
C GLU A 90 -1.31 -19.18 6.29
N ASP A 91 -2.61 -19.40 6.13
CA ASP A 91 -3.21 -20.01 4.93
C ASP A 91 -3.46 -19.03 3.77
N GLY A 92 -3.14 -17.73 3.96
CA GLY A 92 -3.36 -16.65 3.00
C GLY A 92 -4.75 -16.01 3.07
N SER A 93 -5.62 -16.46 3.99
CA SER A 93 -6.90 -15.79 4.29
C SER A 93 -6.66 -14.44 4.98
N ALA A 94 -7.69 -13.61 5.05
CA ALA A 94 -7.65 -12.37 5.82
C ALA A 94 -8.15 -12.62 7.25
N ASP A 95 -7.35 -12.29 8.26
CA ASP A 95 -7.81 -12.31 9.65
C ASP A 95 -8.87 -11.22 9.88
N LEU A 96 -10.09 -11.65 10.19
CA LEU A 96 -11.25 -10.77 10.45
C LEU A 96 -11.46 -10.45 11.93
N LYS A 97 -10.61 -10.93 12.82
CA LYS A 97 -10.77 -10.78 14.26
C LYS A 97 -11.09 -9.33 14.66
N TYR A 98 -10.27 -8.39 14.21
CA TYR A 98 -10.45 -6.98 14.57
C TYR A 98 -11.75 -6.39 13.98
N VAL A 99 -12.14 -6.78 12.76
CA VAL A 99 -13.39 -6.34 12.13
C VAL A 99 -14.60 -6.83 12.93
N LEU A 100 -14.58 -8.09 13.36
CA LEU A 100 -15.64 -8.68 14.17
C LEU A 100 -15.66 -8.14 15.60
N ASP A 101 -14.52 -7.77 16.18
CA ASP A 101 -14.45 -7.13 17.50
C ASP A 101 -15.08 -5.72 17.47
N VAL A 102 -14.88 -4.96 16.40
CA VAL A 102 -15.60 -3.70 16.17
C VAL A 102 -17.10 -3.95 16.07
N ALA A 103 -17.53 -4.97 15.34
CA ALA A 103 -18.94 -5.34 15.21
C ALA A 103 -19.57 -5.73 16.56
N ARG A 104 -18.86 -6.49 17.40
CA ARG A 104 -19.31 -6.84 18.77
C ARG A 104 -19.47 -5.60 19.63
N THR A 105 -18.47 -4.73 19.67
CA THR A 105 -18.52 -3.48 20.44
C THR A 105 -19.67 -2.61 19.96
N PHE A 106 -19.83 -2.47 18.66
CA PHE A 106 -20.94 -1.76 18.05
C PHE A 106 -22.30 -2.35 18.50
N GLY A 107 -22.51 -3.67 18.34
CA GLY A 107 -23.76 -4.34 18.76
C GLY A 107 -24.07 -4.21 20.24
N ARG A 108 -23.06 -4.25 21.11
CA ARG A 108 -23.21 -4.07 22.56
C ARG A 108 -23.65 -2.67 22.98
N HIS A 109 -23.33 -1.64 22.20
CA HIS A 109 -23.46 -0.25 22.70
C HIS A 109 -24.34 0.65 21.86
N ILE A 110 -24.74 0.29 20.63
CA ILE A 110 -25.64 1.12 19.82
C ILE A 110 -26.98 1.33 20.53
N ARG A 111 -27.52 2.57 20.45
CA ARG A 111 -28.81 2.97 21.05
C ARG A 111 -29.76 3.62 20.06
N LYS A 112 -29.29 4.00 18.89
CA LYS A 112 -30.06 4.61 17.81
C LYS A 112 -29.61 4.03 16.47
N TYR A 113 -30.37 4.35 15.43
CA TYR A 113 -29.96 3.97 14.09
C TYR A 113 -28.58 4.51 13.74
N THR A 114 -27.67 3.60 13.42
CA THR A 114 -26.28 3.89 13.03
C THR A 114 -25.88 2.91 11.94
N VAL A 115 -25.09 3.35 10.98
CA VAL A 115 -24.53 2.47 9.93
C VAL A 115 -23.10 2.09 10.31
N LEU A 116 -22.80 0.79 10.35
CA LEU A 116 -21.43 0.29 10.44
C LEU A 116 -20.90 0.03 9.02
N VAL A 117 -19.85 0.74 8.66
CA VAL A 117 -19.24 0.70 7.33
C VAL A 117 -17.88 0.01 7.40
N THR A 118 -17.71 -1.09 6.69
CA THR A 118 -16.40 -1.72 6.52
C THR A 118 -15.60 -0.97 5.45
N LYS A 119 -14.53 -0.32 5.85
CA LYS A 119 -13.59 0.38 4.95
C LYS A 119 -12.33 -0.46 4.70
N SER A 120 -11.96 -1.33 5.63
CA SER A 120 -10.90 -2.32 5.46
C SER A 120 -11.16 -3.21 4.25
N THR A 121 -10.10 -3.67 3.58
CA THR A 121 -10.21 -4.68 2.53
C THR A 121 -10.49 -6.03 3.16
N VAL A 122 -11.66 -6.58 2.87
CA VAL A 122 -12.17 -7.81 3.47
C VAL A 122 -12.71 -8.77 2.39
N PRO A 123 -12.65 -10.10 2.61
CA PRO A 123 -13.24 -11.09 1.71
C PRO A 123 -14.74 -10.87 1.51
N VAL A 124 -15.23 -11.29 0.34
CA VAL A 124 -16.66 -11.29 0.04
C VAL A 124 -17.45 -12.12 1.05
N GLY A 125 -18.54 -11.58 1.55
CA GLY A 125 -19.36 -12.18 2.62
C GLY A 125 -19.00 -11.71 4.03
N THR A 126 -18.00 -10.86 4.19
CA THR A 126 -17.63 -10.31 5.51
C THR A 126 -18.75 -9.47 6.11
N ALA A 127 -19.47 -8.69 5.32
CA ALA A 127 -20.59 -7.88 5.81
C ALA A 127 -21.71 -8.74 6.42
N GLN A 128 -21.95 -9.95 5.90
CA GLN A 128 -22.91 -10.89 6.48
C GLN A 128 -22.45 -11.38 7.84
N LYS A 129 -21.14 -11.70 8.02
CA LYS A 129 -20.55 -12.08 9.31
C LYS A 129 -20.66 -10.92 10.31
N VAL A 130 -20.36 -9.70 9.88
CA VAL A 130 -20.48 -8.48 10.69
C VAL A 130 -21.94 -8.29 11.15
N ARG A 131 -22.91 -8.41 10.26
CA ARG A 131 -24.34 -8.31 10.58
C ARG A 131 -24.76 -9.34 11.62
N ALA A 132 -24.40 -10.61 11.41
CA ALA A 132 -24.73 -11.69 12.35
C ALA A 132 -24.19 -11.44 13.76
N VAL A 133 -22.96 -10.97 13.88
CA VAL A 133 -22.34 -10.63 15.18
C VAL A 133 -23.09 -9.47 15.85
N ILE A 134 -23.50 -8.44 15.11
CA ILE A 134 -24.28 -7.33 15.68
C ILE A 134 -25.65 -7.81 16.17
N GLU A 135 -26.35 -8.61 15.37
CA GLU A 135 -27.65 -9.19 15.71
C GLU A 135 -27.57 -10.06 16.98
N GLU A 136 -26.55 -10.90 17.09
CA GLU A 136 -26.28 -11.72 18.26
C GLU A 136 -26.09 -10.86 19.55
N GLU A 137 -25.32 -9.77 19.46
CA GLU A 137 -25.10 -8.87 20.60
C GLU A 137 -26.37 -8.08 20.98
N LEU A 138 -27.18 -7.70 20.00
CA LEU A 138 -28.48 -7.06 20.28
C LEU A 138 -29.48 -8.03 20.91
N GLU A 139 -29.49 -9.30 20.49
CA GLU A 139 -30.31 -10.36 21.08
C GLU A 139 -29.91 -10.61 22.54
N LYS A 140 -28.63 -10.73 22.84
CA LYS A 140 -28.10 -10.83 24.22
C LYS A 140 -28.54 -9.69 25.12
N ARG A 141 -28.69 -8.49 24.56
CA ARG A 141 -29.17 -7.29 25.27
C ARG A 141 -30.72 -7.25 25.41
N GLY A 142 -31.43 -8.15 24.72
CA GLY A 142 -32.90 -8.13 24.71
C GLY A 142 -33.49 -6.87 24.07
N CYS A 143 -32.79 -6.23 23.14
CA CYS A 143 -33.23 -4.98 22.50
C CYS A 143 -33.20 -5.06 20.98
N LYS A 144 -34.05 -4.23 20.36
CA LYS A 144 -34.14 -4.09 18.90
C LYS A 144 -33.76 -2.64 18.52
N VAL A 145 -32.48 -2.44 18.19
CA VAL A 145 -32.00 -1.17 17.67
C VAL A 145 -31.79 -1.33 16.16
N PRO A 146 -32.41 -0.48 15.33
CA PRO A 146 -32.22 -0.56 13.88
C PRO A 146 -30.79 -0.16 13.52
N PHE A 147 -30.18 -0.89 12.61
CA PHE A 147 -28.85 -0.61 12.06
C PHE A 147 -28.76 -1.10 10.61
N ASP A 148 -27.76 -0.60 9.91
CA ASP A 148 -27.35 -1.14 8.62
C ASP A 148 -25.85 -1.45 8.62
N VAL A 149 -25.44 -2.37 7.75
CA VAL A 149 -24.05 -2.64 7.41
C VAL A 149 -23.81 -2.17 5.98
N ALA A 150 -22.67 -1.55 5.74
CA ALA A 150 -22.25 -1.13 4.41
C ALA A 150 -20.79 -1.51 4.16
N SER A 151 -20.40 -1.64 2.90
CA SER A 151 -19.02 -1.78 2.46
C SER A 151 -18.61 -0.54 1.69
N ASN A 152 -17.48 0.05 2.06
CA ASN A 152 -16.92 1.21 1.38
C ASN A 152 -15.40 1.04 1.22
N PRO A 153 -14.98 0.16 0.31
CA PRO A 153 -13.57 -0.08 0.09
C PRO A 153 -12.84 1.18 -0.32
N GLU A 154 -11.59 1.30 0.11
CA GLU A 154 -10.71 2.41 -0.22
C GLU A 154 -9.84 2.08 -1.45
N PHE A 155 -9.39 3.11 -2.16
CA PHE A 155 -8.48 2.99 -3.30
C PHE A 155 -7.32 3.98 -3.17
N LEU A 156 -6.90 4.26 -1.94
CA LEU A 156 -5.83 5.19 -1.61
C LEU A 156 -4.47 4.60 -2.00
N LYS A 157 -3.59 5.47 -2.44
CA LYS A 157 -2.19 5.14 -2.69
C LYS A 157 -1.34 5.80 -1.61
N GLU A 158 -0.61 5.01 -0.82
CA GLU A 158 0.40 5.55 0.11
C GLU A 158 1.29 6.57 -0.59
N GLY A 159 1.61 7.67 0.08
CA GLY A 159 2.35 8.80 -0.52
C GLY A 159 1.52 9.75 -1.39
N ALA A 160 0.24 9.44 -1.65
CA ALA A 160 -0.70 10.31 -2.38
C ALA A 160 -2.14 10.16 -1.86
N ALA A 161 -2.33 9.60 -0.67
CA ALA A 161 -3.63 9.21 -0.15
C ALA A 161 -4.54 10.39 0.13
N ILE A 162 -4.01 11.49 0.62
CA ILE A 162 -4.79 12.73 0.83
C ILE A 162 -5.37 13.20 -0.50
N LYS A 163 -4.57 13.26 -1.55
CA LYS A 163 -5.02 13.66 -2.89
C LYS A 163 -6.08 12.70 -3.43
N ASP A 164 -5.83 11.39 -3.31
CA ASP A 164 -6.76 10.36 -3.79
C ASP A 164 -8.09 10.38 -3.02
N PHE A 165 -8.06 10.73 -1.72
CA PHE A 165 -9.27 10.86 -0.92
C PHE A 165 -10.05 12.14 -1.25
N MET A 166 -9.37 13.26 -1.41
CA MET A 166 -9.98 14.57 -1.66
C MET A 166 -10.49 14.73 -3.11
N SER A 167 -9.88 14.01 -4.06
CA SER A 167 -10.25 14.02 -5.47
C SER A 167 -10.24 12.59 -6.04
N PRO A 168 -11.14 11.71 -5.57
CA PRO A 168 -11.14 10.32 -5.99
C PRO A 168 -11.67 10.15 -7.42
N ASP A 169 -11.12 9.20 -8.18
CA ASP A 169 -11.67 8.80 -9.49
C ASP A 169 -13.10 8.25 -9.34
N ARG A 170 -13.38 7.56 -8.24
CA ARG A 170 -14.71 7.04 -7.84
C ARG A 170 -14.72 6.71 -6.35
N VAL A 171 -15.91 6.71 -5.78
CA VAL A 171 -16.20 6.12 -4.47
C VAL A 171 -17.13 4.92 -4.69
N VAL A 172 -16.79 3.75 -4.15
CA VAL A 172 -17.62 2.55 -4.22
C VAL A 172 -18.31 2.36 -2.88
N VAL A 173 -19.62 2.15 -2.90
CA VAL A 173 -20.43 1.95 -1.70
C VAL A 173 -21.39 0.78 -1.93
N GLY A 174 -21.19 -0.31 -1.18
CA GLY A 174 -22.10 -1.44 -1.11
C GLY A 174 -23.11 -1.23 0.01
N VAL A 175 -24.39 -1.28 -0.32
CA VAL A 175 -25.50 -1.10 0.63
C VAL A 175 -26.71 -1.97 0.25
N ASP A 176 -27.48 -2.40 1.26
CA ASP A 176 -28.69 -3.21 1.08
C ASP A 176 -29.95 -2.40 1.39
N SER A 177 -29.86 -1.18 1.94
CA SER A 177 -31.01 -0.35 2.29
C SER A 177 -30.94 1.04 1.66
N GLU A 178 -32.10 1.57 1.30
CA GLU A 178 -32.22 2.95 0.79
C GLU A 178 -31.88 3.99 1.88
N ARG A 179 -32.05 3.64 3.17
CA ARG A 179 -31.70 4.52 4.28
C ARG A 179 -30.18 4.68 4.39
N ALA A 180 -29.44 3.58 4.37
CA ALA A 180 -27.98 3.61 4.33
C ALA A 180 -27.46 4.31 3.07
N ARG A 181 -28.06 4.04 1.91
CA ARG A 181 -27.71 4.70 0.64
C ARG A 181 -27.79 6.23 0.74
N LYS A 182 -28.93 6.74 1.24
CA LYS A 182 -29.11 8.21 1.42
C LYS A 182 -28.08 8.81 2.38
N LEU A 183 -27.79 8.11 3.48
CA LEU A 183 -26.81 8.57 4.45
C LEU A 183 -25.40 8.63 3.86
N MET A 184 -24.98 7.57 3.15
CA MET A 184 -23.68 7.51 2.48
C MET A 184 -23.58 8.53 1.32
N ALA A 185 -24.65 8.74 0.57
CA ALA A 185 -24.71 9.78 -0.45
C ALA A 185 -24.53 11.20 0.14
N LYS A 186 -25.17 11.46 1.29
CA LYS A 186 -25.00 12.73 2.03
C LYS A 186 -23.57 12.91 2.51
N LEU A 187 -22.95 11.85 3.00
CA LEU A 187 -21.56 11.86 3.50
C LEU A 187 -20.58 12.23 2.38
N TYR A 188 -20.69 11.61 1.21
CA TYR A 188 -19.77 11.85 0.10
C TYR A 188 -20.12 13.05 -0.78
N ARG A 189 -21.24 13.72 -0.52
CA ARG A 189 -21.67 14.89 -1.31
C ARG A 189 -20.62 15.99 -1.46
N PRO A 190 -19.81 16.35 -0.43
CA PRO A 190 -18.79 17.38 -0.57
C PRO A 190 -17.69 17.04 -1.60
N PHE A 191 -17.44 15.75 -1.86
CA PHE A 191 -16.43 15.27 -2.79
C PHE A 191 -16.90 15.22 -4.25
N LEU A 192 -18.19 15.43 -4.52
CA LEU A 192 -18.78 15.36 -5.87
C LEU A 192 -18.48 16.60 -6.72
N ILE A 193 -17.94 17.65 -6.14
CA ILE A 193 -17.64 18.94 -6.82
C ILE A 193 -16.60 18.75 -7.94
N THR A 194 -15.76 17.70 -7.85
CA THR A 194 -14.66 17.41 -8.77
C THR A 194 -14.96 16.30 -9.79
N ASN A 195 -16.20 16.13 -10.24
CA ASN A 195 -16.64 15.03 -11.12
C ASN A 195 -16.48 13.61 -10.52
N CYS A 196 -16.32 13.48 -9.22
CA CYS A 196 -16.30 12.18 -8.54
C CYS A 196 -17.67 11.49 -8.69
N ARG A 197 -17.65 10.19 -8.99
CA ARG A 197 -18.86 9.36 -9.04
C ARG A 197 -18.93 8.48 -7.80
N VAL A 198 -20.06 8.53 -7.08
CA VAL A 198 -20.37 7.52 -6.07
C VAL A 198 -21.12 6.38 -6.78
N LEU A 199 -20.49 5.22 -6.80
CA LEU A 199 -21.05 4.00 -7.39
C LEU A 199 -21.69 3.18 -6.27
N PHE A 200 -23.02 3.17 -6.25
CA PHE A 200 -23.78 2.33 -5.34
C PHE A 200 -24.05 0.96 -5.97
N MET A 201 -23.80 -0.08 -5.20
CA MET A 201 -24.00 -1.48 -5.60
C MET A 201 -24.38 -2.33 -4.39
N ASP A 202 -24.64 -3.62 -4.59
CA ASP A 202 -24.78 -4.57 -3.49
C ASP A 202 -23.45 -4.75 -2.75
N ILE A 203 -23.53 -5.20 -1.51
CA ILE A 203 -22.35 -5.30 -0.65
C ILE A 203 -21.30 -6.31 -1.18
N PRO A 204 -21.69 -7.54 -1.61
CA PRO A 204 -20.72 -8.49 -2.17
C PRO A 204 -19.98 -7.95 -3.40
N SER A 205 -20.68 -7.23 -4.28
CA SER A 205 -20.05 -6.58 -5.44
C SER A 205 -19.04 -5.48 -5.04
N ALA A 206 -19.33 -4.71 -3.99
CA ALA A 206 -18.43 -3.70 -3.47
C ALA A 206 -17.15 -4.33 -2.85
N GLU A 207 -17.32 -5.39 -2.05
CA GLU A 207 -16.20 -6.16 -1.49
C GLU A 207 -15.33 -6.75 -2.61
N MET A 208 -15.93 -7.40 -3.62
CA MET A 208 -15.22 -7.97 -4.77
C MET A 208 -14.50 -6.91 -5.61
N THR A 209 -15.09 -5.73 -5.79
CA THR A 209 -14.52 -4.65 -6.63
C THR A 209 -13.13 -4.24 -6.15
N LYS A 210 -12.88 -4.21 -4.84
CA LYS A 210 -11.55 -3.89 -4.30
C LYS A 210 -10.51 -4.92 -4.69
N TYR A 211 -10.81 -6.19 -4.47
CA TYR A 211 -9.90 -7.29 -4.83
C TYR A 211 -9.64 -7.36 -6.33
N ALA A 212 -10.69 -7.25 -7.14
CA ALA A 212 -10.58 -7.27 -8.59
C ALA A 212 -9.73 -6.11 -9.12
N ALA A 213 -9.90 -4.90 -8.56
CA ALA A 213 -9.09 -3.75 -8.94
C ALA A 213 -7.61 -3.96 -8.63
N ASN A 214 -7.27 -4.38 -7.40
CA ASN A 214 -5.88 -4.60 -7.01
C ASN A 214 -5.25 -5.78 -7.78
N ALA A 215 -5.98 -6.86 -8.00
CA ALA A 215 -5.53 -8.00 -8.79
C ALA A 215 -5.27 -7.62 -10.26
N MET A 216 -6.12 -6.78 -10.88
CA MET A 216 -5.90 -6.28 -12.23
C MET A 216 -4.64 -5.43 -12.33
N LEU A 217 -4.40 -4.54 -11.36
CA LEU A 217 -3.19 -3.71 -11.34
C LEU A 217 -1.93 -4.57 -11.16
N ALA A 218 -1.95 -5.54 -10.25
CA ALA A 218 -0.87 -6.50 -10.05
C ALA A 218 -0.60 -7.34 -11.32
N THR A 219 -1.67 -7.78 -12.01
CA THR A 219 -1.57 -8.51 -13.29
C THR A 219 -0.84 -7.69 -14.34
N ARG A 220 -1.17 -6.41 -14.49
CA ARG A 220 -0.50 -5.53 -15.46
C ARG A 220 1.00 -5.39 -15.19
N ILE A 221 1.38 -5.26 -13.91
CA ILE A 221 2.80 -5.17 -13.52
C ILE A 221 3.51 -6.49 -13.82
N SER A 222 2.98 -7.63 -13.37
CA SER A 222 3.58 -8.95 -13.61
C SER A 222 3.67 -9.28 -15.10
N PHE A 223 2.63 -8.98 -15.88
CA PHE A 223 2.65 -9.14 -17.34
C PHE A 223 3.80 -8.35 -17.99
N MET A 224 3.97 -7.08 -17.61
CA MET A 224 5.05 -6.25 -18.17
C MET A 224 6.43 -6.72 -17.71
N ASN A 225 6.54 -7.27 -16.50
CA ASN A 225 7.79 -7.88 -16.04
C ASN A 225 8.18 -9.12 -16.86
N GLU A 226 7.22 -10.00 -17.17
CA GLU A 226 7.47 -11.13 -18.07
C GLU A 226 7.88 -10.67 -19.48
N ILE A 227 7.20 -9.66 -20.04
CA ILE A 227 7.58 -9.07 -21.33
C ILE A 227 9.00 -8.49 -21.27
N ALA A 228 9.36 -7.80 -20.19
CA ALA A 228 10.71 -7.25 -20.01
C ALA A 228 11.77 -8.36 -19.94
N ASN A 229 11.52 -9.42 -19.19
CA ASN A 229 12.42 -10.56 -19.10
C ASN A 229 12.59 -11.30 -20.46
N LEU A 230 11.54 -11.31 -21.29
CA LEU A 230 11.65 -11.81 -22.66
C LEU A 230 12.42 -10.84 -23.55
N CYS A 231 12.21 -9.52 -23.44
CA CYS A 231 12.97 -8.51 -24.15
C CYS A 231 14.47 -8.65 -23.95
N ASP A 232 14.92 -8.87 -22.70
CA ASP A 232 16.32 -9.12 -22.38
C ASP A 232 16.92 -10.31 -23.16
N ARG A 233 16.11 -11.31 -23.48
CA ARG A 233 16.56 -12.54 -24.19
C ARG A 233 16.54 -12.43 -25.71
N VAL A 234 15.61 -11.64 -26.25
CA VAL A 234 15.42 -11.51 -27.70
C VAL A 234 16.00 -10.21 -28.26
N GLY A 235 16.58 -9.36 -27.42
CA GLY A 235 17.21 -8.09 -27.83
C GLY A 235 16.20 -6.99 -28.18
N ALA A 236 14.98 -7.04 -27.63
CA ALA A 236 13.99 -5.97 -27.74
C ALA A 236 14.14 -4.96 -26.58
N ASP A 237 13.66 -3.73 -26.78
CA ASP A 237 13.59 -2.71 -25.74
C ASP A 237 12.15 -2.66 -25.17
N VAL A 238 12.00 -3.04 -23.90
CA VAL A 238 10.70 -3.05 -23.22
C VAL A 238 10.04 -1.66 -23.15
N GLU A 239 10.83 -0.58 -23.13
CA GLU A 239 10.28 0.78 -23.11
C GLU A 239 9.56 1.11 -24.42
N MET A 240 10.11 0.66 -25.55
CA MET A 240 9.46 0.80 -26.85
C MET A 240 8.21 -0.08 -26.95
N VAL A 241 8.27 -1.32 -26.42
CA VAL A 241 7.09 -2.20 -26.32
C VAL A 241 6.01 -1.56 -25.46
N ARG A 242 6.38 -1.04 -24.28
CA ARG A 242 5.46 -0.35 -23.37
C ARG A 242 4.76 0.84 -24.03
N LYS A 243 5.52 1.69 -24.72
CA LYS A 243 4.97 2.83 -25.48
C LYS A 243 4.03 2.37 -26.59
N GLY A 244 4.43 1.33 -27.31
CA GLY A 244 3.64 0.75 -28.40
C GLY A 244 2.27 0.27 -27.92
N ILE A 245 2.24 -0.65 -26.96
CA ILE A 245 0.97 -1.19 -26.45
C ILE A 245 0.16 -0.16 -25.65
N GLY A 246 0.84 0.71 -24.88
CA GLY A 246 0.19 1.73 -24.05
C GLY A 246 -0.47 2.85 -24.86
N SER A 247 -0.13 3.04 -26.13
CA SER A 247 -0.77 3.99 -27.05
C SER A 247 -2.16 3.54 -27.50
N ASP A 248 -2.49 2.25 -27.38
CA ASP A 248 -3.85 1.75 -27.62
C ASP A 248 -4.77 2.18 -26.46
N ALA A 249 -5.83 2.94 -26.77
CA ALA A 249 -6.78 3.44 -25.78
C ALA A 249 -7.49 2.32 -24.98
N ARG A 250 -7.60 1.09 -25.54
CA ARG A 250 -8.17 -0.07 -24.86
C ARG A 250 -7.25 -0.59 -23.76
N ILE A 251 -5.94 -0.36 -23.87
CA ILE A 251 -4.93 -0.77 -22.90
C ILE A 251 -4.59 0.39 -21.97
N GLY A 252 -4.24 1.55 -22.52
CA GLY A 252 -3.73 2.70 -21.79
C GLY A 252 -2.36 2.44 -21.15
N ASN A 253 -1.68 3.48 -20.71
CA ASN A 253 -0.27 3.45 -20.30
C ASN A 253 -0.02 3.26 -18.80
N LYS A 254 -1.08 3.26 -17.97
CA LYS A 254 -0.93 3.14 -16.51
C LYS A 254 -0.61 1.69 -16.09
N PHE A 255 0.27 1.51 -15.11
CA PHE A 255 0.69 0.21 -14.58
C PHE A 255 1.37 -0.72 -15.59
N LEU A 256 2.01 -0.16 -16.61
CA LEU A 256 2.80 -0.91 -17.60
C LEU A 256 4.31 -0.70 -17.44
N TYR A 257 4.77 -0.25 -16.28
CA TYR A 257 6.19 -0.02 -16.03
C TYR A 257 6.83 -1.28 -15.45
N PRO A 258 7.76 -1.92 -16.19
CA PRO A 258 8.49 -3.07 -15.66
C PRO A 258 9.50 -2.63 -14.61
N GLY A 259 9.82 -3.54 -13.69
CA GLY A 259 10.78 -3.29 -12.63
C GLY A 259 11.10 -4.55 -11.84
N CYS A 260 11.62 -4.38 -10.63
CA CYS A 260 12.01 -5.48 -9.75
C CYS A 260 10.86 -6.11 -8.95
N GLY A 261 9.64 -6.02 -9.44
CA GLY A 261 8.44 -6.55 -8.75
C GLY A 261 7.74 -5.50 -7.89
N TYR A 262 6.53 -5.86 -7.45
CA TYR A 262 5.74 -5.05 -6.53
C TYR A 262 5.80 -5.60 -5.10
N GLY A 263 5.62 -4.70 -4.13
CA GLY A 263 5.51 -4.99 -2.70
C GLY A 263 4.39 -4.16 -2.07
N GLY A 264 4.56 -3.81 -0.81
CA GLY A 264 3.63 -3.05 -0.01
C GLY A 264 2.56 -3.91 0.67
N SER A 265 1.72 -3.27 1.45
CA SER A 265 0.70 -3.91 2.27
C SER A 265 -0.52 -4.41 1.51
N CYS A 266 -0.73 -3.97 0.28
CA CYS A 266 -1.98 -4.17 -0.46
C CYS A 266 -1.88 -5.28 -1.51
N PHE A 267 -1.07 -5.09 -2.57
CA PHE A 267 -1.08 -6.01 -3.72
C PHE A 267 -0.75 -7.45 -3.35
N PRO A 268 0.35 -7.75 -2.61
CA PRO A 268 0.67 -9.14 -2.26
C PRO A 268 -0.44 -9.80 -1.44
N LYS A 269 -0.95 -9.09 -0.42
CA LYS A 269 -2.00 -9.58 0.45
C LYS A 269 -3.32 -9.82 -0.31
N ASP A 270 -3.75 -8.86 -1.13
CA ASP A 270 -5.05 -8.92 -1.78
C ASP A 270 -5.08 -9.94 -2.92
N VAL A 271 -3.97 -10.13 -3.64
CA VAL A 271 -3.81 -11.20 -4.65
C VAL A 271 -3.93 -12.58 -3.99
N LYS A 272 -3.22 -12.80 -2.87
CA LYS A 272 -3.26 -14.05 -2.10
C LYS A 272 -4.66 -14.32 -1.54
N ALA A 273 -5.29 -13.32 -0.92
CA ALA A 273 -6.62 -13.43 -0.36
C ALA A 273 -7.70 -13.73 -1.42
N LEU A 274 -7.59 -13.11 -2.60
CA LEU A 274 -8.51 -13.38 -3.72
C LEU A 274 -8.38 -14.84 -4.22
N ALA A 275 -7.13 -15.32 -4.40
CA ALA A 275 -6.89 -16.71 -4.79
C ALA A 275 -7.36 -17.71 -3.72
N HIS A 276 -7.20 -17.37 -2.43
CA HIS A 276 -7.69 -18.18 -1.32
C HIS A 276 -9.23 -18.25 -1.33
N THR A 277 -9.91 -17.11 -1.41
CA THR A 277 -11.38 -17.04 -1.48
C THR A 277 -11.93 -17.87 -2.65
N ALA A 278 -11.28 -17.81 -3.81
CA ALA A 278 -11.70 -18.63 -4.95
C ALA A 278 -11.61 -20.13 -4.64
N ARG A 279 -10.53 -20.60 -4.00
CA ARG A 279 -10.34 -21.99 -3.61
C ARG A 279 -11.38 -22.46 -2.59
N GLU A 280 -11.74 -21.64 -1.60
CA GLU A 280 -12.83 -21.92 -0.66
C GLU A 280 -14.17 -22.17 -1.37
N HIS A 281 -14.38 -21.54 -2.53
CA HIS A 281 -15.56 -21.72 -3.35
C HIS A 281 -15.38 -22.72 -4.50
N GLY A 282 -14.35 -23.56 -4.42
CA GLY A 282 -14.09 -24.61 -5.42
C GLY A 282 -13.62 -24.11 -6.79
N TYR A 283 -13.10 -22.89 -6.85
CA TYR A 283 -12.63 -22.29 -8.10
C TYR A 283 -11.13 -21.93 -8.04
N THR A 284 -10.38 -22.24 -9.09
CA THR A 284 -8.96 -21.91 -9.21
C THR A 284 -8.77 -20.72 -10.13
N MET A 285 -8.24 -19.63 -9.60
CA MET A 285 -7.92 -18.42 -10.36
C MET A 285 -6.53 -18.52 -10.99
N GLN A 286 -6.41 -19.27 -12.09
CA GLN A 286 -5.13 -19.57 -12.78
C GLN A 286 -4.29 -18.31 -13.08
N VAL A 287 -4.91 -17.23 -13.58
CA VAL A 287 -4.22 -15.98 -13.90
C VAL A 287 -3.64 -15.36 -12.64
N ILE A 288 -4.39 -15.32 -11.55
CA ILE A 288 -3.97 -14.67 -10.31
C ILE A 288 -2.84 -15.46 -9.62
N GLU A 289 -2.91 -16.78 -9.65
CA GLU A 289 -1.82 -17.63 -9.15
C GLU A 289 -0.53 -17.48 -9.99
N ALA A 290 -0.68 -17.31 -11.32
CA ALA A 290 0.47 -17.02 -12.18
C ALA A 290 1.07 -15.64 -11.86
N VAL A 291 0.25 -14.61 -11.66
CA VAL A 291 0.69 -13.26 -11.28
C VAL A 291 1.53 -13.27 -10.00
N GLU A 292 1.11 -14.01 -8.98
CA GLU A 292 1.85 -14.17 -7.73
C GLU A 292 3.22 -14.81 -7.97
N ARG A 293 3.25 -15.96 -8.69
CA ARG A 293 4.52 -16.64 -9.01
C ARG A 293 5.49 -15.76 -9.78
N VAL A 294 5.00 -15.02 -10.77
CA VAL A 294 5.81 -14.10 -11.56
C VAL A 294 6.40 -12.99 -10.68
N ASN A 295 5.59 -12.42 -9.78
CA ASN A 295 6.07 -11.37 -8.90
C ASN A 295 7.14 -11.87 -7.91
N GLU A 296 6.97 -13.06 -7.34
CA GLU A 296 7.97 -13.64 -6.43
C GLU A 296 9.31 -13.89 -7.15
N GLN A 297 9.27 -14.38 -8.38
CA GLN A 297 10.49 -14.53 -9.20
C GLN A 297 11.12 -13.18 -9.52
N GLN A 298 10.28 -12.19 -9.84
CA GLN A 298 10.75 -10.86 -10.24
C GLN A 298 11.49 -10.11 -9.12
N LYS A 299 11.16 -10.35 -7.85
CA LYS A 299 11.89 -9.76 -6.72
C LYS A 299 13.38 -10.14 -6.68
N GLY A 300 13.76 -11.24 -7.30
CA GLY A 300 15.15 -11.70 -7.41
C GLY A 300 15.94 -11.14 -8.60
N ILE A 301 15.28 -10.51 -9.58
CA ILE A 301 15.90 -10.15 -10.87
C ILE A 301 17.11 -9.21 -10.74
N VAL A 302 17.10 -8.27 -9.80
CA VAL A 302 18.22 -7.36 -9.56
C VAL A 302 19.45 -8.11 -9.05
N PHE A 303 19.26 -9.09 -8.15
CA PHE A 303 20.32 -9.96 -7.69
C PHE A 303 20.92 -10.78 -8.84
N GLU A 304 20.10 -11.37 -9.72
CA GLU A 304 20.55 -12.13 -10.89
C GLU A 304 21.39 -11.25 -11.83
N LYS A 305 20.98 -10.01 -12.06
CA LYS A 305 21.74 -9.04 -12.88
C LYS A 305 23.05 -8.64 -12.20
N LEU A 306 23.09 -8.44 -10.89
CA LEU A 306 24.33 -8.21 -10.14
C LEU A 306 25.29 -9.40 -10.24
N GLN A 307 24.78 -10.62 -10.08
CA GLN A 307 25.57 -11.84 -10.23
C GLN A 307 26.13 -12.00 -11.66
N THR A 308 25.33 -11.69 -12.67
CA THR A 308 25.77 -11.70 -14.06
C THR A 308 26.87 -10.66 -14.31
N ALA A 309 26.72 -9.45 -13.74
CA ALA A 309 27.65 -8.34 -13.97
C ALA A 309 28.99 -8.50 -13.20
N LEU A 310 28.95 -9.02 -11.98
CA LEU A 310 30.08 -9.05 -11.05
C LEU A 310 30.73 -10.45 -10.87
N GLY A 311 30.02 -11.53 -11.31
CA GLY A 311 30.45 -12.91 -11.08
C GLY A 311 30.28 -13.32 -9.62
N ASP A 312 31.38 -13.78 -8.98
CA ASP A 312 31.38 -14.13 -7.55
C ASP A 312 31.17 -12.88 -6.69
N LEU A 313 30.14 -12.91 -5.89
CA LEU A 313 29.74 -11.79 -5.04
C LEU A 313 30.42 -11.77 -3.66
N ARG A 314 31.16 -12.80 -3.29
CA ARG A 314 31.87 -12.86 -2.00
C ARG A 314 32.83 -11.70 -1.82
N GLY A 315 32.64 -10.94 -0.75
CA GLY A 315 33.46 -9.76 -0.42
C GLY A 315 33.21 -8.53 -1.30
N LYS A 316 32.35 -8.64 -2.34
CA LYS A 316 31.92 -7.47 -3.12
C LYS A 316 31.06 -6.54 -2.27
N VAL A 317 31.18 -5.25 -2.51
CA VAL A 317 30.37 -4.22 -1.86
C VAL A 317 29.28 -3.75 -2.82
N VAL A 318 28.03 -3.88 -2.43
CA VAL A 318 26.87 -3.44 -3.23
C VAL A 318 26.13 -2.34 -2.48
N ALA A 319 25.98 -1.18 -3.12
CA ALA A 319 25.14 -0.09 -2.63
C ALA A 319 23.71 -0.30 -3.11
N ILE A 320 22.75 -0.26 -2.18
CA ILE A 320 21.31 -0.34 -2.47
C ILE A 320 20.71 1.04 -2.29
N TRP A 321 20.12 1.56 -3.36
CA TRP A 321 19.38 2.81 -3.36
C TRP A 321 17.87 2.53 -3.37
N GLY A 322 17.21 2.86 -2.27
CA GLY A 322 15.80 2.63 -2.04
C GLY A 322 15.51 1.31 -1.32
N LEU A 323 14.76 1.41 -0.23
CA LEU A 323 14.37 0.30 0.65
C LEU A 323 12.86 0.13 0.74
N ALA A 324 12.10 1.25 0.71
CA ALA A 324 10.65 1.22 0.63
C ALA A 324 10.17 0.54 -0.67
N PHE A 325 8.98 -0.04 -0.66
CA PHE A 325 8.45 -0.72 -1.84
C PHE A 325 8.15 0.22 -3.02
N LYS A 326 8.01 1.51 -2.74
CA LYS A 326 7.84 2.62 -3.71
C LYS A 326 8.24 3.95 -3.08
N PRO A 327 8.38 5.05 -3.87
CA PRO A 327 8.62 6.38 -3.34
C PRO A 327 7.47 6.92 -2.47
N GLU A 328 7.78 7.96 -1.66
CA GLU A 328 6.86 8.72 -0.82
C GLU A 328 6.17 7.87 0.28
N THR A 329 6.84 6.82 0.76
CA THR A 329 6.43 6.00 1.91
C THR A 329 7.65 5.41 2.61
N ASP A 330 7.49 5.04 3.88
CA ASP A 330 8.46 4.26 4.65
C ASP A 330 8.14 2.76 4.66
N ASP A 331 7.05 2.32 4.00
CA ASP A 331 6.59 0.93 4.02
C ASP A 331 7.54 -0.02 3.28
N MET A 332 8.09 -0.95 4.04
CA MET A 332 9.00 -2.00 3.55
C MET A 332 8.35 -3.39 3.49
N ARG A 333 7.05 -3.51 3.73
CA ARG A 333 6.37 -4.80 3.67
C ARG A 333 6.44 -5.36 2.26
N GLU A 334 6.87 -6.62 2.14
CA GLU A 334 7.03 -7.29 0.83
C GLU A 334 7.90 -6.51 -0.19
N ALA A 335 8.74 -5.57 0.28
CA ALA A 335 9.58 -4.76 -0.59
C ALA A 335 10.65 -5.61 -1.28
N PRO A 336 10.83 -5.45 -2.61
CA PRO A 336 11.88 -6.16 -3.35
C PRO A 336 13.29 -5.96 -2.78
N ALA A 337 13.57 -4.79 -2.20
CA ALA A 337 14.85 -4.49 -1.56
C ALA A 337 15.24 -5.51 -0.49
N THR A 338 14.27 -5.97 0.32
CA THR A 338 14.52 -6.98 1.36
C THR A 338 15.02 -8.29 0.74
N VAL A 339 14.38 -8.75 -0.33
CA VAL A 339 14.74 -9.99 -1.03
C VAL A 339 16.15 -9.88 -1.65
N VAL A 340 16.44 -8.75 -2.31
CA VAL A 340 17.76 -8.50 -2.91
C VAL A 340 18.85 -8.47 -1.86
N ILE A 341 18.62 -7.79 -0.73
CA ILE A 341 19.57 -7.71 0.38
C ILE A 341 19.82 -9.11 0.96
N ASP A 342 18.78 -9.93 1.18
CA ASP A 342 18.93 -11.29 1.69
C ASP A 342 19.75 -12.16 0.75
N HIS A 343 19.50 -12.10 -0.56
CA HIS A 343 20.29 -12.85 -1.54
C HIS A 343 21.75 -12.39 -1.57
N LEU A 344 22.02 -11.07 -1.49
CA LEU A 344 23.39 -10.53 -1.45
C LEU A 344 24.15 -10.97 -0.21
N LEU A 345 23.55 -10.88 0.97
CA LEU A 345 24.17 -11.32 2.22
C LEU A 345 24.44 -12.82 2.22
N ASN A 346 23.51 -13.64 1.72
CA ASN A 346 23.66 -15.08 1.58
C ASN A 346 24.77 -15.45 0.58
N ALA A 347 24.99 -14.63 -0.45
CA ALA A 347 26.11 -14.78 -1.40
C ALA A 347 27.45 -14.26 -0.86
N GLY A 348 27.50 -13.77 0.38
CA GLY A 348 28.71 -13.25 1.02
C GLY A 348 29.11 -11.83 0.58
N ALA A 349 28.22 -11.08 -0.05
CA ALA A 349 28.41 -9.69 -0.36
C ALA A 349 28.31 -8.80 0.89
N LYS A 350 28.93 -7.63 0.84
CA LYS A 350 28.76 -6.55 1.82
C LYS A 350 27.72 -5.58 1.27
N VAL A 351 26.75 -5.21 2.08
CA VAL A 351 25.63 -4.36 1.65
C VAL A 351 25.70 -3.02 2.38
N CYS A 352 25.59 -1.93 1.62
CA CYS A 352 25.39 -0.59 2.13
C CYS A 352 24.10 -0.02 1.57
N VAL A 353 23.27 0.57 2.41
CA VAL A 353 21.91 0.99 2.00
C VAL A 353 21.67 2.47 2.26
N TYR A 354 20.83 3.06 1.41
CA TYR A 354 20.27 4.38 1.62
C TYR A 354 18.84 4.46 1.08
N ASP A 355 17.98 5.09 1.86
CA ASP A 355 16.61 5.46 1.48
C ASP A 355 16.28 6.81 2.12
N PRO A 356 15.60 7.75 1.43
CA PRO A 356 15.29 9.06 1.99
C PRO A 356 14.38 9.03 3.22
N VAL A 357 13.54 8.00 3.38
CA VAL A 357 12.50 7.94 4.41
C VAL A 357 12.54 6.63 5.22
N ALA A 358 12.75 5.49 4.55
CA ALA A 358 12.59 4.16 5.18
C ALA A 358 13.78 3.69 6.03
N MET A 359 14.79 4.53 6.29
CA MET A 359 15.98 4.14 7.06
C MET A 359 15.64 3.66 8.49
N PRO A 360 14.80 4.36 9.29
CA PRO A 360 14.41 3.90 10.63
C PRO A 360 13.67 2.56 10.60
N GLU A 361 12.74 2.40 9.67
CA GLU A 361 11.97 1.17 9.51
C GLU A 361 12.88 -0.01 9.08
N SER A 362 13.84 0.25 8.19
CA SER A 362 14.84 -0.72 7.78
C SER A 362 15.70 -1.18 8.96
N GLN A 363 16.18 -0.26 9.78
CA GLN A 363 16.98 -0.58 10.98
C GLN A 363 16.20 -1.45 11.95
N ARG A 364 14.90 -1.17 12.11
CA ARG A 364 14.00 -1.96 12.96
C ARG A 364 13.78 -3.37 12.40
N ARG A 365 13.44 -3.49 11.10
CA ARG A 365 13.09 -4.78 10.46
C ARG A 365 14.30 -5.67 10.24
N MET A 366 15.45 -5.07 9.94
CA MET A 366 16.67 -5.78 9.61
C MET A 366 17.69 -5.76 10.76
N ALA A 367 17.23 -5.56 12.00
CA ALA A 367 18.08 -5.56 13.18
C ALA A 367 18.91 -6.84 13.26
N GLY A 368 20.23 -6.69 13.56
CA GLY A 368 21.16 -7.80 13.65
C GLY A 368 21.74 -8.31 12.32
N ARG A 369 21.30 -7.79 11.17
CA ARG A 369 21.91 -8.10 9.86
C ARG A 369 23.17 -7.25 9.63
N PRO A 370 24.21 -7.76 8.95
CA PRO A 370 25.46 -7.04 8.69
C PRO A 370 25.28 -6.03 7.54
N ILE A 371 24.45 -5.01 7.75
CA ILE A 371 24.14 -3.97 6.78
C ILE A 371 24.74 -2.65 7.25
N ARG A 372 25.45 -1.94 6.37
CA ARG A 372 25.89 -0.56 6.60
C ARG A 372 24.79 0.41 6.16
N TYR A 373 24.44 1.33 7.02
CA TYR A 373 23.45 2.38 6.76
C TYR A 373 24.16 3.70 6.48
N ALA A 374 23.94 4.28 5.31
CA ALA A 374 24.53 5.54 4.88
C ALA A 374 23.56 6.72 5.08
N ARG A 375 24.10 7.94 5.15
CA ARG A 375 23.32 9.18 5.30
C ARG A 375 22.93 9.79 3.97
N THR A 376 23.61 9.41 2.88
CA THR A 376 23.35 9.88 1.53
C THR A 376 23.55 8.74 0.52
N MET A 377 22.98 8.90 -0.68
CA MET A 377 23.15 7.93 -1.77
C MET A 377 24.63 7.80 -2.18
N TYR A 378 25.42 8.88 -2.12
CA TYR A 378 26.84 8.87 -2.46
C TYR A 378 27.69 8.18 -1.37
N GLU A 379 27.39 8.43 -0.09
CA GLU A 379 28.02 7.70 1.02
C GLU A 379 27.74 6.19 0.94
N ALA A 380 26.53 5.80 0.51
CA ALA A 380 26.20 4.39 0.28
C ALA A 380 27.08 3.76 -0.80
N ALA A 381 27.44 4.53 -1.83
CA ALA A 381 28.22 4.10 -2.98
C ALA A 381 29.76 4.13 -2.74
N GLU A 382 30.23 4.69 -1.63
CA GLU A 382 31.66 4.77 -1.35
C GLU A 382 32.32 3.37 -1.31
N GLY A 383 33.28 3.16 -2.23
CA GLY A 383 34.00 1.89 -2.39
C GLY A 383 33.13 0.74 -2.88
N ALA A 384 31.92 0.99 -3.40
CA ALA A 384 31.04 -0.03 -3.91
C ALA A 384 31.54 -0.58 -5.27
N ASP A 385 31.36 -1.89 -5.47
CA ASP A 385 31.58 -2.56 -6.76
C ASP A 385 30.39 -2.36 -7.72
N ALA A 386 29.20 -2.15 -7.17
CA ALA A 386 27.98 -1.85 -7.90
C ALA A 386 27.01 -1.00 -7.09
N VAL A 387 26.18 -0.22 -7.80
CA VAL A 387 24.96 0.39 -7.26
C VAL A 387 23.76 -0.33 -7.85
N ALA A 388 22.80 -0.71 -7.00
CA ALA A 388 21.51 -1.26 -7.39
C ALA A 388 20.38 -0.33 -6.93
N LEU A 389 19.64 0.19 -7.88
CA LEU A 389 18.44 0.99 -7.66
C LEU A 389 17.23 0.07 -7.52
N ILE A 390 16.55 0.13 -6.37
CA ILE A 390 15.36 -0.69 -6.09
C ILE A 390 14.09 0.15 -6.02
N THR A 391 14.19 1.39 -5.52
CA THR A 391 13.04 2.29 -5.39
C THR A 391 13.33 3.61 -6.10
N GLU A 392 12.41 4.02 -6.94
CA GLU A 392 12.57 5.17 -7.87
C GLU A 392 12.30 6.53 -7.21
N TRP A 393 12.95 6.84 -6.08
CA TRP A 393 12.87 8.15 -5.44
C TRP A 393 13.29 9.27 -6.39
N LYS A 394 12.69 10.45 -6.22
CA LYS A 394 12.99 11.61 -7.07
C LYS A 394 14.46 12.02 -7.01
N GLU A 395 15.07 11.92 -5.83
CA GLU A 395 16.46 12.30 -5.61
C GLU A 395 17.45 11.38 -6.37
N PHE A 396 17.05 10.14 -6.70
CA PHE A 396 17.90 9.22 -7.45
C PHE A 396 17.88 9.43 -8.97
N ARG A 397 16.93 10.25 -9.49
CA ARG A 397 16.71 10.35 -10.94
C ARG A 397 17.81 11.07 -11.70
N MET A 398 18.50 12.00 -11.06
CA MET A 398 19.56 12.80 -11.66
C MET A 398 20.79 12.85 -10.74
N PRO A 399 21.50 11.71 -10.57
CA PRO A 399 22.69 11.71 -9.75
C PRO A 399 23.82 12.46 -10.43
N ASP A 400 24.74 13.01 -9.65
CA ASP A 400 26.02 13.49 -10.16
C ASP A 400 26.88 12.25 -10.50
N TRP A 401 26.89 11.88 -11.78
CA TRP A 401 27.62 10.71 -12.27
C TRP A 401 29.12 10.82 -12.06
N ALA A 402 29.71 12.04 -12.13
CA ALA A 402 31.13 12.23 -11.90
C ALA A 402 31.50 12.01 -10.42
N GLN A 403 30.69 12.52 -9.50
CA GLN A 403 30.82 12.26 -8.09
C GLN A 403 30.69 10.76 -7.79
N LEU A 404 29.68 10.11 -8.37
CA LEU A 404 29.42 8.68 -8.20
C LEU A 404 30.58 7.83 -8.72
N TYR A 405 31.12 8.16 -9.90
CA TYR A 405 32.26 7.45 -10.49
C TYR A 405 33.51 7.54 -9.61
N THR A 406 33.72 8.70 -8.99
CA THR A 406 34.84 8.90 -8.06
C THR A 406 34.66 8.15 -6.74
N ALA A 407 33.43 8.03 -6.25
CA ALA A 407 33.11 7.37 -4.99
C ALA A 407 33.18 5.85 -5.08
N MET A 408 32.78 5.28 -6.21
CA MET A 408 32.75 3.84 -6.42
C MET A 408 34.15 3.25 -6.75
N ARG A 409 34.32 1.97 -6.40
CA ARG A 409 35.45 1.17 -6.84
C ARG A 409 35.20 0.46 -8.16
N GLY A 410 33.96 0.05 -8.38
CA GLY A 410 33.50 -0.59 -9.61
C GLY A 410 32.68 0.37 -10.47
N GLU A 411 32.27 -0.09 -11.64
CA GLU A 411 31.58 0.70 -12.66
C GLU A 411 30.21 0.11 -13.06
N THR A 412 29.59 -0.65 -12.17
CA THR A 412 28.33 -1.35 -12.46
C THR A 412 27.12 -0.65 -11.84
N ILE A 413 26.13 -0.32 -12.68
CA ILE A 413 24.83 0.21 -12.27
C ILE A 413 23.75 -0.78 -12.68
N VAL A 414 22.98 -1.28 -11.70
CA VAL A 414 21.78 -2.10 -11.94
C VAL A 414 20.55 -1.26 -11.60
N ASP A 415 19.79 -0.92 -12.62
CA ASP A 415 18.59 -0.08 -12.51
C ASP A 415 17.33 -0.95 -12.48
N GLY A 416 16.86 -1.27 -11.29
CA GLY A 416 15.67 -2.11 -11.07
C GLY A 416 14.34 -1.41 -11.41
N ARG A 417 14.37 -0.13 -11.80
CA ARG A 417 13.16 0.67 -12.09
C ARG A 417 13.20 1.37 -13.46
N ASN A 418 14.30 1.21 -14.20
CA ASN A 418 14.48 1.82 -15.51
C ASN A 418 14.33 3.36 -15.51
N ILE A 419 14.82 4.03 -14.47
CA ILE A 419 14.70 5.49 -14.35
C ILE A 419 15.87 6.25 -14.97
N PHE A 420 17.00 5.59 -15.21
CA PHE A 420 18.18 6.24 -15.78
C PHE A 420 18.19 6.15 -17.31
N ASP A 421 18.76 7.17 -17.92
CA ASP A 421 19.06 7.15 -19.36
C ASP A 421 20.32 6.32 -19.61
N LYS A 422 20.18 5.18 -20.30
CA LYS A 422 21.27 4.24 -20.57
C LYS A 422 22.47 4.90 -21.30
N PRO A 423 22.26 5.69 -22.37
CA PRO A 423 23.35 6.44 -23.01
C PRO A 423 24.11 7.35 -22.06
N GLU A 424 23.41 8.09 -21.19
CA GLU A 424 24.03 8.98 -20.19
C GLU A 424 24.90 8.23 -19.20
N VAL A 425 24.38 7.11 -18.65
CA VAL A 425 25.12 6.25 -17.69
C VAL A 425 26.37 5.67 -18.34
N ILE A 426 26.30 5.22 -19.58
CA ILE A 426 27.44 4.67 -20.34
C ILE A 426 28.46 5.78 -20.64
N ALA A 427 28.02 6.98 -21.03
CA ALA A 427 28.89 8.12 -21.29
C ALA A 427 29.66 8.57 -20.03
N ALA A 428 29.07 8.36 -18.84
CA ALA A 428 29.70 8.63 -17.56
C ALA A 428 30.72 7.54 -17.13
N GLY A 429 30.93 6.49 -17.93
CA GLY A 429 31.92 5.43 -17.69
C GLY A 429 31.36 4.18 -17.00
N PHE A 430 30.05 4.08 -16.81
CA PHE A 430 29.44 2.94 -16.15
C PHE A 430 28.93 1.87 -17.12
N ARG A 431 28.86 0.64 -16.63
CA ARG A 431 28.15 -0.47 -17.22
C ARG A 431 26.70 -0.48 -16.73
N TYR A 432 25.74 -0.40 -17.63
CA TYR A 432 24.32 -0.28 -17.27
C TYR A 432 23.57 -1.59 -17.49
N PHE A 433 22.79 -1.99 -16.49
CA PHE A 433 21.89 -3.14 -16.53
C PHE A 433 20.49 -2.71 -16.08
N GLY A 434 19.57 -2.54 -17.02
CA GLY A 434 18.16 -2.28 -16.75
C GLY A 434 17.32 -3.56 -16.79
N ILE A 435 16.00 -3.42 -16.65
CA ILE A 435 15.01 -4.50 -16.75
C ILE A 435 14.42 -4.46 -18.15
N GLY A 436 14.76 -5.43 -19.01
CA GLY A 436 14.29 -5.49 -20.40
C GLY A 436 14.95 -4.46 -21.34
N LYS A 437 16.23 -4.07 -21.06
CA LYS A 437 16.96 -3.03 -21.79
C LYS A 437 18.37 -3.46 -22.21
#